data_6d0a8da130422e4d8019f5f52b15b6a0
#
_entry.id   6d0a8da130422e4d8019f5f52b15b6a0
#
_cell.length_a   1.000
_cell.length_b   1.000
_cell.length_c   1.000
_cell.angle_alpha   90.00
_cell.angle_beta   90.00
_cell.angle_gamma   90.00
#
_symmetry.space_group_name_H-M   'P 1'
#
loop_
_entity.id
_entity.type
_entity.pdbx_description
1 polymer ?
#
loop_
_entity_poly.entity_id
_entity_poly.type
_entity_poly.pdbx_seq_one_letter_code
_entity_poly.pdbx_strand_id
1 'polypeptide(L)'
;MNTDLVAEDERFPRRALVAPPVVASMVVYRPGPWFEESLRALAAQTYPQLQTLFFVVGGNEHGVDGFDGDLTELIHSVLPQAVVRQIEGNPGFGLVSNEVARLVDGEGGFFCLLHDDVALEPEAIERLIEEIYRSNAGLVGPKLVEWDDPSILQSVGLNVDRIGEVEQLIGENEKDQEQHDSVRDVFALSSACLLIRSDLFRELGGFNRVIDFFGEDLDLCWRAHLSGARVLIVPSAKARHRNGINSRATDMARTSAQARNRVRTVVSLSGSLQLPFVMLQMLVASVVQVVAGVFGGGFTAALASLRASLAVVIDLPYIIRRRSEVRPLRRVSASEIHDLQVSGSARFSSFVRRRSKRIQQ
;
A
#
# COMPACT_ATOMS: atom_id res chain seq x y z
N MET A 1 -14.16 -8.85 64.54
CA MET A 1 -12.73 -9.14 64.68
C MET A 1 -12.43 -10.33 63.80
N ASN A 2 -12.01 -10.08 62.61
CA ASN A 2 -11.06 -10.82 61.80
C ASN A 2 -10.87 -10.09 60.47
N THR A 3 -9.94 -9.19 60.52
CA THR A 3 -9.18 -8.71 59.37
C THR A 3 -8.15 -9.80 59.08
N ASP A 4 -8.19 -10.37 57.89
CA ASP A 4 -7.00 -10.88 57.22
C ASP A 4 -7.39 -11.53 55.91
N LEU A 5 -6.58 -11.24 54.93
CA LEU A 5 -6.35 -11.97 53.66
C LEU A 5 -6.89 -11.29 52.39
N VAL A 6 -6.22 -10.21 52.05
CA VAL A 6 -5.87 -10.01 50.64
C VAL A 6 -4.38 -10.36 50.54
N ALA A 7 -4.06 -11.64 50.34
CA ALA A 7 -2.75 -12.05 49.93
C ALA A 7 -2.63 -11.70 48.42
N GLU A 8 -1.88 -10.66 48.08
CA GLU A 8 -1.42 -10.39 46.74
C GLU A 8 -0.67 -11.62 46.24
N ASP A 9 -1.16 -12.17 45.14
CA ASP A 9 -0.54 -13.32 44.46
C ASP A 9 0.73 -12.88 43.72
N GLU A 10 1.85 -12.81 44.44
CA GLU A 10 3.19 -12.44 43.93
C GLU A 10 3.82 -13.51 43.00
N ARG A 11 3.07 -14.54 42.60
CA ARG A 11 3.66 -15.71 41.89
C ARG A 11 3.95 -15.53 40.43
N PHE A 12 3.52 -14.42 39.82
CA PHE A 12 3.90 -14.11 38.43
C PHE A 12 4.33 -12.66 38.34
N PRO A 13 5.65 -12.37 38.22
CA PRO A 13 6.06 -11.02 37.89
C PRO A 13 5.34 -10.63 36.59
N ARG A 14 4.50 -9.61 36.65
CA ARG A 14 3.94 -9.01 35.40
C ARG A 14 5.14 -8.66 34.56
N ARG A 15 5.47 -9.49 33.57
CA ARG A 15 6.42 -9.13 32.52
C ARG A 15 5.84 -7.84 31.95
N ALA A 16 6.54 -6.73 32.14
CA ALA A 16 6.18 -5.49 31.47
C ALA A 16 5.98 -5.86 29.99
N LEU A 17 4.77 -5.65 29.47
CA LEU A 17 4.48 -5.87 28.05
C LEU A 17 5.39 -4.89 27.30
N VAL A 18 6.50 -5.40 26.81
CA VAL A 18 7.41 -4.60 25.99
C VAL A 18 6.70 -4.41 24.64
N ALA A 19 6.53 -3.15 24.27
CA ALA A 19 5.97 -2.82 22.96
C ALA A 19 6.79 -3.53 21.86
N PRO A 20 6.16 -4.13 20.85
CA PRO A 20 6.90 -4.81 19.79
C PRO A 20 7.73 -3.81 18.96
N PRO A 21 8.88 -4.21 18.42
CA PRO A 21 9.68 -3.32 17.60
C PRO A 21 8.99 -2.99 16.27
N VAL A 22 9.05 -1.73 15.88
CA VAL A 22 8.60 -1.24 14.57
C VAL A 22 9.79 -0.63 13.85
N VAL A 23 10.03 -1.05 12.62
CA VAL A 23 10.98 -0.40 11.72
C VAL A 23 10.20 0.40 10.69
N ALA A 24 10.22 1.73 10.81
CA ALA A 24 9.73 2.63 9.78
C ALA A 24 10.77 2.74 8.68
N SER A 25 10.45 2.18 7.52
CA SER A 25 11.30 2.15 6.34
C SER A 25 10.78 3.14 5.31
N MET A 26 11.55 4.19 5.02
CA MET A 26 11.19 5.23 4.06
C MET A 26 12.09 5.16 2.83
N VAL A 27 11.47 5.10 1.65
CA VAL A 27 12.19 5.17 0.38
C VAL A 27 12.19 6.62 -0.09
N VAL A 28 13.37 7.19 -0.21
CA VAL A 28 13.61 8.61 -0.57
C VAL A 28 14.12 8.67 -2.00
N TYR A 29 13.33 9.26 -2.90
CA TYR A 29 13.70 9.44 -4.30
C TYR A 29 13.36 10.83 -4.79
N ARG A 30 14.39 11.66 -5.03
CA ARG A 30 14.24 13.04 -5.48
C ARG A 30 13.24 13.82 -4.62
N PRO A 31 13.45 13.91 -3.30
CA PRO A 31 12.52 14.58 -2.41
C PRO A 31 12.48 16.08 -2.73
N GLY A 32 11.33 16.70 -2.41
CA GLY A 32 11.15 18.14 -2.51
C GLY A 32 11.03 18.80 -1.13
N PRO A 33 10.58 20.07 -1.06
CA PRO A 33 10.49 20.83 0.19
C PRO A 33 9.65 20.19 1.29
N TRP A 34 8.73 19.32 0.94
CA TRP A 34 7.89 18.58 1.89
C TRP A 34 8.64 17.53 2.71
N PHE A 35 9.82 17.09 2.26
CA PHE A 35 10.53 15.97 2.88
C PHE A 35 10.94 16.26 4.32
N GLU A 36 11.37 17.48 4.62
CA GLU A 36 11.70 17.89 5.99
C GLU A 36 10.49 17.79 6.93
N GLU A 37 9.30 18.11 6.43
CA GLU A 37 8.05 17.93 7.19
C GLU A 37 7.71 16.45 7.41
N SER A 38 7.93 15.61 6.41
CA SER A 38 7.80 14.15 6.55
C SER A 38 8.77 13.59 7.60
N LEU A 39 10.02 14.05 7.63
CA LEU A 39 11.00 13.67 8.64
C LEU A 39 10.58 14.11 10.04
N ARG A 40 10.12 15.35 10.21
CA ARG A 40 9.64 15.87 11.50
C ARG A 40 8.41 15.13 11.99
N ALA A 41 7.48 14.77 11.09
CA ALA A 41 6.32 13.97 11.42
C ALA A 41 6.70 12.56 11.90
N LEU A 42 7.73 11.96 11.30
CA LEU A 42 8.26 10.67 11.75
C LEU A 42 9.00 10.79 13.09
N ALA A 43 9.75 11.87 13.30
CA ALA A 43 10.42 12.15 14.58
C ALA A 43 9.44 12.42 15.74
N ALA A 44 8.24 12.91 15.43
CA ALA A 44 7.20 13.22 16.39
C ALA A 44 6.35 11.99 16.80
N GLN A 45 6.62 10.81 16.27
CA GLN A 45 5.85 9.61 16.60
C GLN A 45 6.00 9.24 18.09
N THR A 46 4.88 8.93 18.73
CA THR A 46 4.82 8.59 20.16
C THR A 46 5.18 7.15 20.47
N TYR A 47 5.24 6.29 19.46
CA TYR A 47 5.49 4.86 19.63
C TYR A 47 6.91 4.58 20.18
N PRO A 48 7.04 3.88 21.34
CA PRO A 48 8.31 3.84 22.07
C PRO A 48 9.40 2.96 21.46
N GLN A 49 9.05 1.95 20.67
CA GLN A 49 9.98 0.98 20.06
C GLN A 49 10.09 1.21 18.55
N LEU A 50 10.25 2.45 18.14
CA LEU A 50 10.37 2.85 16.73
C LEU A 50 11.83 2.99 16.33
N GLN A 51 12.22 2.29 15.28
CA GLN A 51 13.49 2.47 14.57
C GLN A 51 13.22 3.02 13.17
N THR A 52 14.12 3.85 12.66
CA THR A 52 13.96 4.49 11.35
C THR A 52 15.07 4.06 10.40
N LEU A 53 14.67 3.63 9.20
CA LEU A 53 15.56 3.18 8.13
C LEU A 53 15.21 3.92 6.84
N PHE A 54 16.18 4.59 6.27
CA PHE A 54 16.02 5.35 5.03
C PHE A 54 16.81 4.72 3.90
N PHE A 55 16.16 4.55 2.76
CA PHE A 55 16.78 4.17 1.52
C PHE A 55 16.81 5.37 0.58
N VAL A 56 17.98 5.99 0.41
CA VAL A 56 18.20 7.10 -0.51
C VAL A 56 18.54 6.55 -1.88
N VAL A 57 17.68 6.78 -2.85
CA VAL A 57 17.69 6.16 -4.17
C VAL A 57 18.25 7.14 -5.21
N GLY A 58 19.22 6.69 -6.00
CA GLY A 58 19.81 7.49 -7.09
C GLY A 58 20.93 8.44 -6.66
N GLY A 59 21.46 8.29 -5.43
CA GLY A 59 22.51 9.12 -4.89
C GLY A 59 22.05 10.53 -4.49
N ASN A 60 22.97 11.35 -3.99
CA ASN A 60 22.70 12.74 -3.57
C ASN A 60 22.45 13.68 -4.75
N GLU A 61 22.58 13.19 -5.97
CA GLU A 61 22.41 13.98 -7.17
C GLU A 61 20.93 14.18 -7.48
N HIS A 62 20.47 15.42 -7.38
CA HIS A 62 19.20 15.92 -7.89
C HIS A 62 17.99 15.79 -6.95
N GLY A 63 17.94 16.64 -5.93
CA GLY A 63 16.66 17.08 -5.38
C GLY A 63 15.75 17.61 -6.50
N VAL A 64 14.46 17.39 -6.40
CA VAL A 64 13.50 18.10 -7.25
C VAL A 64 13.36 19.51 -6.68
N ASP A 65 13.50 20.50 -7.54
CA ASP A 65 13.23 21.92 -7.28
C ASP A 65 13.48 22.40 -5.83
N GLY A 66 14.75 22.70 -5.50
CA GLY A 66 15.10 23.49 -4.34
C GLY A 66 15.78 22.77 -3.17
N PHE A 67 16.15 21.50 -3.28
CA PHE A 67 17.02 20.85 -2.29
C PHE A 67 18.43 20.65 -2.84
N ASP A 68 19.38 21.54 -2.41
CA ASP A 68 20.79 21.49 -2.79
C ASP A 68 21.71 20.88 -1.70
N GLY A 69 21.12 20.22 -0.68
CA GLY A 69 21.85 19.70 0.49
C GLY A 69 22.11 18.20 0.45
N ASP A 70 22.94 17.72 1.38
CA ASP A 70 23.12 16.28 1.63
C ASP A 70 21.89 15.71 2.34
N LEU A 71 21.20 14.77 1.69
CA LEU A 71 20.01 14.09 2.25
C LEU A 71 20.34 13.33 3.53
N THR A 72 21.54 12.77 3.63
CA THR A 72 21.98 12.04 4.82
C THR A 72 22.16 12.99 6.00
N GLU A 73 22.76 14.16 5.77
CA GLU A 73 22.89 15.20 6.79
C GLU A 73 21.53 15.72 7.25
N LEU A 74 20.61 15.97 6.30
CA LEU A 74 19.24 16.40 6.63
C LEU A 74 18.52 15.36 7.48
N ILE A 75 18.57 14.09 7.09
CA ILE A 75 17.94 13.00 7.85
C ILE A 75 18.51 12.95 9.27
N HIS A 76 19.83 12.97 9.43
CA HIS A 76 20.45 12.89 10.75
C HIS A 76 20.25 14.14 11.58
N SER A 77 20.04 15.31 10.97
CA SER A 77 19.73 16.54 11.72
C SER A 77 18.36 16.46 12.44
N VAL A 78 17.41 15.73 11.87
CA VAL A 78 16.06 15.54 12.45
C VAL A 78 15.94 14.23 13.22
N LEU A 79 16.57 13.17 12.72
CA LEU A 79 16.54 11.80 13.27
C LEU A 79 17.99 11.28 13.45
N PRO A 80 18.69 11.67 14.53
CA PRO A 80 20.11 11.34 14.73
C PRO A 80 20.41 9.83 14.79
N GLN A 81 19.41 9.00 15.18
CA GLN A 81 19.54 7.55 15.30
C GLN A 81 19.14 6.80 14.01
N ALA A 82 18.73 7.50 12.95
CA ALA A 82 18.29 6.89 11.71
C ALA A 82 19.41 6.11 11.02
N VAL A 83 19.06 4.95 10.49
CA VAL A 83 19.95 4.21 9.59
C VAL A 83 19.69 4.65 8.16
N VAL A 84 20.72 5.12 7.46
CA VAL A 84 20.62 5.54 6.06
C VAL A 84 21.40 4.57 5.17
N ARG A 85 20.78 4.14 4.08
CA ARG A 85 21.37 3.29 3.04
C ARG A 85 21.22 3.95 1.68
N GLN A 86 22.31 4.03 0.94
CA GLN A 86 22.31 4.49 -0.45
C GLN A 86 21.99 3.32 -1.39
N ILE A 87 21.08 3.55 -2.34
CA ILE A 87 20.71 2.58 -3.37
C ILE A 87 21.05 3.17 -4.74
N GLU A 88 21.89 2.46 -5.50
CA GLU A 88 22.24 2.86 -6.85
C GLU A 88 21.07 2.72 -7.83
N GLY A 89 20.92 3.68 -8.71
CA GLY A 89 19.81 3.70 -9.69
C GLY A 89 18.44 3.87 -9.03
N ASN A 90 17.38 3.56 -9.76
CA ASN A 90 16.01 3.56 -9.24
C ASN A 90 15.29 2.25 -9.61
N PRO A 91 15.43 1.21 -8.78
CA PRO A 91 14.78 -0.07 -9.05
C PRO A 91 13.27 -0.09 -8.74
N GLY A 92 12.72 1.00 -8.22
CA GLY A 92 11.32 1.12 -7.84
C GLY A 92 11.05 0.91 -6.34
N PHE A 93 9.95 1.47 -5.87
CA PHE A 93 9.59 1.49 -4.45
C PHE A 93 9.55 0.09 -3.82
N GLY A 94 8.86 -0.85 -4.47
CA GLY A 94 8.69 -2.19 -3.93
C GLY A 94 10.00 -2.96 -3.78
N LEU A 95 10.91 -2.85 -4.77
CA LEU A 95 12.21 -3.51 -4.70
C LEU A 95 13.10 -2.94 -3.60
N VAL A 96 13.13 -1.62 -3.47
CA VAL A 96 13.89 -0.94 -2.41
C VAL A 96 13.31 -1.29 -1.04
N SER A 97 12.00 -1.27 -0.88
CA SER A 97 11.34 -1.63 0.38
C SER A 97 11.62 -3.08 0.80
N ASN A 98 11.87 -4.00 -0.14
CA ASN A 98 12.24 -5.37 0.20
C ASN A 98 13.57 -5.48 0.95
N GLU A 99 14.44 -4.50 0.85
CA GLU A 99 15.73 -4.50 1.57
C GLU A 99 15.53 -4.42 3.10
N VAL A 100 14.40 -3.89 3.59
CA VAL A 100 14.10 -3.87 5.03
C VAL A 100 14.13 -5.27 5.63
N ALA A 101 13.55 -6.26 4.94
CA ALA A 101 13.51 -7.64 5.41
C ALA A 101 14.89 -8.35 5.38
N ARG A 102 15.85 -7.79 4.61
CA ARG A 102 17.23 -8.31 4.54
C ARG A 102 18.15 -7.68 5.59
N LEU A 103 17.86 -6.44 5.99
CA LEU A 103 18.67 -5.67 6.92
C LEU A 103 18.23 -5.83 8.38
N VAL A 104 16.98 -6.19 8.59
CA VAL A 104 16.41 -6.35 9.94
C VAL A 104 16.33 -7.83 10.28
N ASP A 105 17.14 -8.26 11.24
CA ASP A 105 17.11 -9.63 11.73
C ASP A 105 15.89 -9.90 12.64
N GLY A 106 15.50 -11.17 12.71
CA GLY A 106 14.40 -11.63 13.56
C GLY A 106 13.04 -11.65 12.88
N GLU A 107 12.13 -12.45 13.43
CA GLU A 107 10.76 -12.65 12.88
C GLU A 107 9.71 -11.79 13.61
N GLY A 108 10.07 -11.20 14.76
CA GLY A 108 9.16 -10.40 15.57
C GLY A 108 9.12 -8.95 15.14
N GLY A 109 7.96 -8.31 15.33
CA GLY A 109 7.77 -6.89 15.08
C GLY A 109 7.10 -6.57 13.74
N PHE A 110 7.26 -5.32 13.31
CA PHE A 110 6.50 -4.77 12.20
C PHE A 110 7.38 -3.91 11.30
N PHE A 111 7.06 -3.89 10.02
CA PHE A 111 7.58 -2.92 9.06
C PHE A 111 6.49 -1.88 8.75
N CYS A 112 6.80 -0.61 9.00
CA CYS A 112 6.02 0.52 8.54
C CYS A 112 6.69 1.06 7.27
N LEU A 113 6.10 0.76 6.11
CA LEU A 113 6.65 1.12 4.80
C LEU A 113 6.07 2.47 4.38
N LEU A 114 6.95 3.41 4.01
CA LEU A 114 6.59 4.81 3.82
C LEU A 114 7.18 5.38 2.52
N HIS A 115 6.40 6.22 1.86
CA HIS A 115 6.93 7.15 0.86
C HIS A 115 7.55 8.38 1.53
N ASP A 116 8.42 9.10 0.80
CA ASP A 116 9.10 10.32 1.27
C ASP A 116 8.19 11.56 1.33
N ASP A 117 6.98 11.44 0.81
CA ASP A 117 5.97 12.49 0.75
C ASP A 117 4.74 12.21 1.63
N VAL A 118 4.97 11.50 2.75
CA VAL A 118 3.96 11.18 3.76
C VAL A 118 4.32 11.81 5.10
N ALA A 119 3.38 12.52 5.71
CA ALA A 119 3.49 13.05 7.06
C ALA A 119 2.45 12.40 7.98
N LEU A 120 2.92 11.58 8.91
CA LEU A 120 2.10 10.86 9.89
C LEU A 120 1.65 11.79 11.03
N GLU A 121 0.42 11.65 11.51
CA GLU A 121 0.04 12.23 12.82
C GLU A 121 0.82 11.55 13.95
N PRO A 122 1.09 12.24 15.08
CA PRO A 122 2.01 11.75 16.13
C PRO A 122 1.68 10.37 16.70
N GLU A 123 0.41 10.00 16.79
CA GLU A 123 -0.05 8.71 17.33
C GLU A 123 -0.33 7.66 16.23
N ALA A 124 -0.03 7.95 14.98
CA ALA A 124 -0.46 7.12 13.86
C ALA A 124 0.09 5.69 13.96
N ILE A 125 1.39 5.52 14.23
CA ILE A 125 2.00 4.19 14.35
C ILE A 125 1.43 3.44 15.55
N GLU A 126 1.24 4.09 16.69
CA GLU A 126 0.65 3.49 17.89
C GLU A 126 -0.75 2.95 17.60
N ARG A 127 -1.62 3.74 16.98
CA ARG A 127 -2.98 3.33 16.60
C ARG A 127 -3.02 2.19 15.59
N LEU A 128 -2.07 2.16 14.65
CA LEU A 128 -1.92 1.05 13.71
C LEU A 128 -1.52 -0.25 14.43
N ILE A 129 -0.60 -0.17 15.40
CA ILE A 129 -0.16 -1.32 16.20
C ILE A 129 -1.28 -1.82 17.09
N GLU A 130 -1.99 -0.95 17.79
CA GLU A 130 -3.14 -1.32 18.63
C GLU A 130 -4.17 -2.09 17.81
N GLU A 131 -4.51 -1.59 16.62
CA GLU A 131 -5.51 -2.23 15.78
C GLU A 131 -5.05 -3.59 15.22
N ILE A 132 -3.80 -3.71 14.79
CA ILE A 132 -3.29 -4.97 14.24
C ILE A 132 -3.35 -6.10 15.29
N TYR A 133 -3.10 -5.76 16.57
CA TYR A 133 -3.27 -6.71 17.68
C TYR A 133 -4.73 -6.99 17.99
N ARG A 134 -5.57 -5.95 18.06
CA ARG A 134 -6.98 -6.08 18.39
C ARG A 134 -7.74 -6.95 17.39
N SER A 135 -7.43 -6.80 16.10
CA SER A 135 -8.13 -7.47 15.01
C SER A 135 -7.42 -8.72 14.49
N ASN A 136 -6.21 -9.02 14.99
CA ASN A 136 -5.30 -10.04 14.44
C ASN A 136 -5.08 -9.86 12.92
N ALA A 137 -4.93 -8.61 12.48
CA ALA A 137 -4.68 -8.31 11.08
C ALA A 137 -3.22 -8.62 10.67
N GLY A 138 -2.99 -8.82 9.38
CA GLY A 138 -1.65 -8.96 8.81
C GLY A 138 -1.07 -7.64 8.31
N LEU A 139 -1.93 -6.81 7.72
CA LEU A 139 -1.62 -5.48 7.21
C LEU A 139 -2.66 -4.47 7.66
N VAL A 140 -2.19 -3.28 7.99
CA VAL A 140 -3.04 -2.14 8.30
C VAL A 140 -2.50 -0.86 7.65
N GLY A 141 -3.38 0.08 7.34
CA GLY A 141 -2.97 1.38 6.81
C GLY A 141 -3.79 2.51 7.39
N PRO A 142 -3.24 3.74 7.44
CA PRO A 142 -3.93 4.92 7.95
C PRO A 142 -4.92 5.49 6.93
N LYS A 143 -5.88 6.29 7.39
CA LYS A 143 -6.61 7.23 6.56
C LYS A 143 -5.62 8.22 5.95
N LEU A 144 -5.60 8.31 4.62
CA LEU A 144 -4.81 9.31 3.92
C LEU A 144 -5.66 10.52 3.56
N VAL A 145 -5.14 11.69 3.84
CA VAL A 145 -5.74 12.98 3.50
C VAL A 145 -4.79 13.79 2.61
N GLU A 146 -5.33 14.76 1.90
CA GLU A 146 -4.51 15.63 1.05
C GLU A 146 -3.48 16.40 1.88
N TRP A 147 -2.31 16.66 1.27
CA TRP A 147 -1.20 17.33 1.96
C TRP A 147 -1.52 18.77 2.34
N ASP A 148 -2.03 19.53 1.38
CA ASP A 148 -2.27 20.96 1.52
C ASP A 148 -3.62 21.28 2.19
N ASP A 149 -4.60 20.35 2.12
CA ASP A 149 -5.90 20.46 2.79
C ASP A 149 -6.30 19.13 3.47
N PRO A 150 -5.92 18.92 4.73
CA PRO A 150 -6.23 17.70 5.46
C PRO A 150 -7.73 17.43 5.69
N SER A 151 -8.59 18.37 5.33
CA SER A 151 -10.06 18.17 5.34
C SER A 151 -10.55 17.36 4.12
N ILE A 152 -9.68 17.12 3.13
CA ILE A 152 -10.00 16.36 1.92
C ILE A 152 -9.42 14.95 2.04
N LEU A 153 -10.27 13.94 1.85
CA LEU A 153 -9.87 12.54 1.84
C LEU A 153 -9.09 12.21 0.56
N GLN A 154 -8.00 11.46 0.70
CA GLN A 154 -7.24 10.93 -0.42
C GLN A 154 -7.41 9.42 -0.56
N SER A 155 -7.40 8.66 0.55
CA SER A 155 -7.67 7.23 0.55
C SER A 155 -8.15 6.75 1.92
N VAL A 156 -9.14 5.89 1.89
CA VAL A 156 -9.65 5.15 3.07
C VAL A 156 -9.66 3.64 2.78
N GLY A 157 -8.65 3.17 2.06
CA GLY A 157 -8.57 1.83 1.51
C GLY A 157 -9.14 1.73 0.10
N LEU A 158 -8.89 0.61 -0.54
CA LEU A 158 -9.18 0.37 -1.94
C LEU A 158 -10.01 -0.91 -2.08
N ASN A 159 -11.05 -0.86 -2.89
CA ASN A 159 -11.72 -2.04 -3.40
C ASN A 159 -11.16 -2.43 -4.76
N VAL A 160 -11.36 -3.70 -5.12
CA VAL A 160 -10.87 -4.25 -6.39
C VAL A 160 -11.94 -5.16 -6.97
N ASP A 161 -12.17 -5.06 -8.27
CA ASP A 161 -13.04 -5.98 -8.97
C ASP A 161 -12.31 -7.25 -9.45
N ARG A 162 -13.04 -8.18 -10.07
CA ARG A 162 -12.51 -9.47 -10.51
C ARG A 162 -11.43 -9.37 -11.58
N ILE A 163 -11.39 -8.29 -12.34
CA ILE A 163 -10.35 -8.02 -13.33
C ILE A 163 -9.23 -7.12 -12.82
N GLY A 164 -9.20 -6.89 -11.50
CA GLY A 164 -8.15 -6.12 -10.83
C GLY A 164 -8.24 -4.61 -11.03
N GLU A 165 -9.38 -4.09 -11.46
CA GLU A 165 -9.58 -2.64 -11.47
C GLU A 165 -9.80 -2.15 -10.05
N VAL A 166 -9.04 -1.12 -9.70
CA VAL A 166 -9.09 -0.51 -8.37
C VAL A 166 -10.21 0.53 -8.31
N GLU A 167 -10.99 0.47 -7.25
CA GLU A 167 -12.02 1.44 -6.93
C GLU A 167 -11.69 2.14 -5.61
N GLN A 168 -11.60 3.47 -5.66
CA GLN A 168 -11.54 4.27 -4.45
C GLN A 168 -12.87 4.21 -3.70
N LEU A 169 -12.81 4.07 -2.38
CA LEU A 169 -13.99 4.05 -1.50
C LEU A 169 -14.59 5.44 -1.26
N ILE A 170 -13.88 6.47 -1.71
CA ILE A 170 -14.23 7.88 -1.58
C ILE A 170 -14.58 8.51 -2.93
N GLY A 171 -15.29 9.62 -2.90
CA GLY A 171 -15.53 10.48 -4.05
C GLY A 171 -14.36 11.41 -4.33
N GLU A 172 -14.37 12.02 -5.50
CA GLU A 172 -13.40 13.06 -5.87
C GLU A 172 -13.59 14.31 -4.97
N ASN A 173 -12.49 14.80 -4.37
CA ASN A 173 -12.48 15.91 -3.40
C ASN A 173 -13.49 15.74 -2.24
N GLU A 174 -13.70 14.51 -1.80
CA GLU A 174 -14.60 14.23 -0.69
C GLU A 174 -14.01 14.76 0.62
N LYS A 175 -14.80 15.57 1.34
CA LYS A 175 -14.40 16.09 2.64
C LYS A 175 -14.48 15.03 3.72
N ASP A 176 -13.52 15.03 4.63
CA ASP A 176 -13.56 14.23 5.84
C ASP A 176 -14.61 14.80 6.81
N GLN A 177 -15.71 14.09 6.97
CA GLN A 177 -16.82 14.40 7.89
C GLN A 177 -17.05 13.23 8.84
N GLU A 178 -15.98 12.46 9.14
CA GLU A 178 -16.00 11.26 9.97
C GLU A 178 -16.84 10.10 9.41
N GLN A 179 -17.33 10.22 8.17
CA GLN A 179 -18.15 9.19 7.50
C GLN A 179 -17.39 7.90 7.20
N HIS A 180 -16.06 7.91 7.32
CA HIS A 180 -15.18 6.76 7.09
C HIS A 180 -14.36 6.38 8.33
N ASP A 181 -14.81 6.71 9.53
CA ASP A 181 -14.03 6.52 10.76
C ASP A 181 -14.14 5.12 11.38
N SER A 182 -14.85 4.21 10.74
CA SER A 182 -14.90 2.82 11.16
C SER A 182 -13.75 2.00 10.61
N VAL A 183 -13.08 1.23 11.46
CA VAL A 183 -12.13 0.20 11.04
C VAL A 183 -12.87 -0.85 10.19
N ARG A 184 -12.31 -1.20 9.05
CA ARG A 184 -12.93 -2.17 8.15
C ARG A 184 -11.91 -2.94 7.32
N ASP A 185 -12.30 -4.12 6.89
CA ASP A 185 -11.57 -4.87 5.88
C ASP A 185 -11.64 -4.14 4.53
N VAL A 186 -10.51 -4.09 3.83
CA VAL A 186 -10.37 -3.54 2.49
C VAL A 186 -9.58 -4.50 1.61
N PHE A 187 -9.76 -4.44 0.30
CA PHE A 187 -9.01 -5.33 -0.58
C PHE A 187 -7.53 -4.92 -0.69
N ALA A 188 -7.26 -3.64 -0.75
CA ALA A 188 -5.90 -3.13 -0.80
C ALA A 188 -5.74 -1.82 -0.02
N LEU A 189 -4.51 -1.53 0.35
CA LEU A 189 -4.05 -0.30 0.98
C LEU A 189 -3.07 0.40 0.04
N SER A 190 -2.97 1.71 0.14
CA SER A 190 -1.95 2.46 -0.58
C SER A 190 -0.56 2.17 -0.03
N SER A 191 0.42 1.93 -0.91
CA SER A 191 1.84 1.80 -0.53
C SER A 191 2.45 3.07 0.07
N ALA A 192 1.76 4.20 0.00
CA ALA A 192 2.21 5.46 0.60
C ALA A 192 2.51 5.32 2.10
N CYS A 193 1.65 4.59 2.82
CA CYS A 193 1.89 4.18 4.20
C CYS A 193 1.16 2.89 4.50
N LEU A 194 1.89 1.85 4.84
CA LEU A 194 1.31 0.60 5.32
C LEU A 194 2.17 -0.03 6.41
N LEU A 195 1.52 -0.59 7.43
CA LEU A 195 2.14 -1.36 8.49
C LEU A 195 1.83 -2.85 8.26
N ILE A 196 2.88 -3.67 8.23
CA ILE A 196 2.78 -5.11 8.01
C ILE A 196 3.57 -5.88 9.08
N ARG A 197 3.07 -7.02 9.51
CA ARG A 197 3.83 -7.95 10.34
C ARG A 197 5.09 -8.40 9.59
N SER A 198 6.24 -8.38 10.26
CA SER A 198 7.52 -8.71 9.64
C SER A 198 7.61 -10.16 9.18
N ASP A 199 7.02 -11.10 9.97
CA ASP A 199 6.92 -12.52 9.61
C ASP A 199 6.08 -12.73 8.34
N LEU A 200 4.92 -12.07 8.26
CA LEU A 200 4.05 -12.11 7.08
C LEU A 200 4.74 -11.51 5.86
N PHE A 201 5.41 -10.35 5.99
CA PHE A 201 6.12 -9.75 4.87
C PHE A 201 7.17 -10.69 4.27
N ARG A 202 7.92 -11.39 5.12
CA ARG A 202 8.89 -12.40 4.69
C ARG A 202 8.21 -13.63 4.08
N GLU A 203 7.15 -14.14 4.70
CA GLU A 203 6.36 -15.26 4.17
C GLU A 203 5.84 -14.97 2.76
N LEU A 204 5.32 -13.76 2.54
CA LEU A 204 4.85 -13.31 1.23
C LEU A 204 5.99 -13.12 0.22
N GLY A 205 7.24 -13.06 0.66
CA GLY A 205 8.42 -12.77 -0.17
C GLY A 205 8.57 -11.29 -0.52
N GLY A 206 7.99 -10.41 0.30
CA GLY A 206 8.00 -8.96 0.09
C GLY A 206 7.16 -8.51 -1.10
N PHE A 207 7.47 -7.34 -1.66
CA PHE A 207 6.88 -6.87 -2.91
C PHE A 207 7.34 -7.69 -4.11
N ASN A 208 6.52 -7.73 -5.12
CA ASN A 208 6.81 -8.44 -6.37
C ASN A 208 7.94 -7.77 -7.15
N ARG A 209 9.02 -8.52 -7.38
CA ARG A 209 10.25 -8.00 -8.00
C ARG A 209 10.12 -7.56 -9.46
N VAL A 210 9.03 -7.87 -10.12
CA VAL A 210 8.78 -7.52 -11.54
C VAL A 210 7.86 -6.31 -11.67
N ILE A 211 7.30 -5.84 -10.56
CA ILE A 211 6.49 -4.63 -10.49
C ILE A 211 7.37 -3.50 -9.98
N ASP A 212 7.90 -2.69 -10.90
CA ASP A 212 8.79 -1.59 -10.56
C ASP A 212 8.02 -0.43 -9.93
N PHE A 213 6.90 -0.04 -10.58
CA PHE A 213 6.03 1.06 -10.18
C PHE A 213 4.57 0.74 -10.49
N PHE A 214 3.67 1.15 -9.59
CA PHE A 214 2.21 1.06 -9.71
C PHE A 214 1.64 -0.37 -9.71
N GLY A 215 0.94 -0.71 -8.65
CA GLY A 215 0.26 -1.99 -8.46
C GLY A 215 1.03 -2.97 -7.60
N GLU A 216 2.16 -2.56 -7.01
CA GLU A 216 2.92 -3.32 -6.02
C GLU A 216 2.10 -3.55 -4.75
N ASP A 217 1.31 -2.54 -4.35
CA ASP A 217 0.38 -2.57 -3.22
C ASP A 217 -0.76 -3.58 -3.45
N LEU A 218 -1.38 -3.56 -4.63
CA LEU A 218 -2.40 -4.52 -5.01
C LEU A 218 -1.88 -5.96 -4.97
N ASP A 219 -0.70 -6.21 -5.53
CA ASP A 219 -0.09 -7.56 -5.54
C ASP A 219 0.22 -8.04 -4.11
N LEU A 220 0.76 -7.17 -3.25
CA LEU A 220 1.08 -7.51 -1.87
C LEU A 220 -0.19 -7.82 -1.07
N CYS A 221 -1.19 -6.94 -1.11
CA CYS A 221 -2.45 -7.11 -0.39
C CYS A 221 -3.20 -8.36 -0.86
N TRP A 222 -3.22 -8.63 -2.17
CA TRP A 222 -3.87 -9.83 -2.70
C TRP A 222 -3.19 -11.11 -2.21
N ARG A 223 -1.85 -11.15 -2.17
CA ARG A 223 -1.10 -12.28 -1.58
C ARG A 223 -1.35 -12.44 -0.09
N ALA A 224 -1.51 -11.33 0.63
CA ALA A 224 -1.89 -11.38 2.03
C ALA A 224 -3.26 -12.04 2.20
N HIS A 225 -4.26 -11.65 1.42
CA HIS A 225 -5.56 -12.33 1.44
C HIS A 225 -5.44 -13.82 1.09
N LEU A 226 -4.64 -14.18 0.08
CA LEU A 226 -4.41 -15.59 -0.26
C LEU A 226 -3.80 -16.41 0.90
N SER A 227 -3.00 -15.77 1.75
CA SER A 227 -2.43 -16.40 2.95
C SER A 227 -3.40 -16.44 4.14
N GLY A 228 -4.59 -15.88 4.00
CA GLY A 228 -5.60 -15.77 5.06
C GLY A 228 -5.39 -14.58 5.99
N ALA A 229 -4.47 -13.66 5.66
CA ALA A 229 -4.27 -12.46 6.45
C ALA A 229 -5.33 -11.39 6.13
N ARG A 230 -5.80 -10.69 7.17
CA ARG A 230 -6.71 -9.55 7.02
C ARG A 230 -5.93 -8.30 6.65
N VAL A 231 -6.54 -7.48 5.82
CA VAL A 231 -6.03 -6.16 5.40
C VAL A 231 -7.06 -5.10 5.82
N LEU A 232 -6.66 -4.18 6.70
CA LEU A 232 -7.58 -3.23 7.32
C LEU A 232 -7.16 -1.78 7.08
N ILE A 233 -8.14 -0.94 6.88
CA ILE A 233 -7.99 0.51 7.05
C ILE A 233 -8.28 0.88 8.51
N VAL A 234 -7.43 1.72 9.09
CA VAL A 234 -7.51 2.20 10.47
C VAL A 234 -7.65 3.72 10.46
N PRO A 235 -8.87 4.25 10.39
CA PRO A 235 -9.09 5.68 10.21
C PRO A 235 -8.67 6.56 11.40
N SER A 236 -8.54 5.99 12.59
CA SER A 236 -8.00 6.69 13.75
C SER A 236 -6.51 7.02 13.59
N ALA A 237 -5.77 6.27 12.79
CA ALA A 237 -4.44 6.64 12.31
C ALA A 237 -4.60 7.50 11.06
N LYS A 238 -4.01 8.71 11.06
CA LYS A 238 -4.09 9.64 9.92
C LYS A 238 -2.71 9.97 9.40
N ALA A 239 -2.63 10.19 8.10
CA ALA A 239 -1.43 10.68 7.45
C ALA A 239 -1.79 11.62 6.30
N ARG A 240 -1.04 12.70 6.15
CA ARG A 240 -1.09 13.55 4.95
C ARG A 240 -0.16 12.96 3.90
N HIS A 241 -0.61 12.93 2.66
CA HIS A 241 0.17 12.41 1.55
C HIS A 241 0.08 13.35 0.34
N ARG A 242 1.24 13.72 -0.20
CA ARG A 242 1.33 14.66 -1.31
C ARG A 242 1.03 14.02 -2.67
N ASN A 243 1.23 12.69 -2.77
CA ASN A 243 1.04 11.94 -4.01
C ASN A 243 1.93 12.44 -5.17
N GLY A 244 3.14 12.90 -4.83
CA GLY A 244 4.06 13.57 -5.75
C GLY A 244 4.64 12.65 -6.85
N ILE A 245 4.72 11.34 -6.63
CA ILE A 245 5.19 10.37 -7.62
C ILE A 245 4.23 10.32 -8.82
N ASN A 246 2.93 10.46 -8.58
CA ASN A 246 1.93 10.45 -9.63
C ASN A 246 2.05 11.65 -10.60
N SER A 247 2.64 12.75 -10.16
CA SER A 247 2.87 13.93 -11.00
C SER A 247 4.15 13.86 -11.85
N ARG A 248 5.09 12.96 -11.51
CA ARG A 248 6.39 12.85 -12.19
C ARG A 248 6.41 11.93 -13.42
N ALA A 249 5.52 10.94 -13.46
CA ALA A 249 5.38 10.06 -14.62
C ALA A 249 4.44 10.70 -15.66
N THR A 250 4.76 10.53 -16.95
CA THR A 250 3.78 10.90 -17.99
C THR A 250 2.53 10.03 -17.83
N ASP A 251 1.36 10.62 -18.03
CA ASP A 251 0.08 9.90 -17.90
C ASP A 251 0.03 8.60 -18.73
N MET A 252 0.65 8.61 -19.89
CA MET A 252 0.70 7.42 -20.77
C MET A 252 1.59 6.31 -20.18
N ALA A 253 2.78 6.65 -19.67
CA ALA A 253 3.70 5.68 -19.08
C ALA A 253 3.09 5.05 -17.84
N ARG A 254 2.51 5.88 -16.96
CA ARG A 254 1.78 5.44 -15.76
C ARG A 254 0.64 4.49 -16.10
N THR A 255 -0.24 4.89 -17.02
CA THR A 255 -1.40 4.10 -17.44
C THR A 255 -0.98 2.76 -18.03
N SER A 256 0.09 2.74 -18.82
CA SER A 256 0.61 1.51 -19.44
C SER A 256 1.22 0.57 -18.39
N ALA A 257 2.00 1.09 -17.43
CA ALA A 257 2.57 0.31 -16.35
C ALA A 257 1.47 -0.26 -15.44
N GLN A 258 0.51 0.56 -15.02
CA GLN A 258 -0.64 0.13 -14.22
C GLN A 258 -1.43 -0.98 -14.91
N ALA A 259 -1.75 -0.82 -16.20
CA ALA A 259 -2.48 -1.83 -16.96
C ALA A 259 -1.72 -3.16 -17.04
N ARG A 260 -0.41 -3.12 -17.33
CA ARG A 260 0.42 -4.32 -17.43
C ARG A 260 0.57 -5.02 -16.07
N ASN A 261 0.88 -4.29 -15.01
CA ASN A 261 1.08 -4.84 -13.68
C ASN A 261 -0.22 -5.40 -13.12
N ARG A 262 -1.35 -4.73 -13.36
CA ARG A 262 -2.68 -5.27 -13.04
C ARG A 262 -2.92 -6.63 -13.72
N VAL A 263 -2.69 -6.73 -15.02
CA VAL A 263 -2.86 -7.99 -15.76
C VAL A 263 -1.97 -9.08 -15.19
N ARG A 264 -0.70 -8.80 -14.94
CA ARG A 264 0.25 -9.72 -14.32
C ARG A 264 -0.24 -10.21 -12.96
N THR A 265 -0.70 -9.30 -12.09
CA THR A 265 -1.23 -9.61 -10.76
C THR A 265 -2.45 -10.50 -10.88
N VAL A 266 -3.46 -10.09 -11.65
CA VAL A 266 -4.72 -10.84 -11.81
C VAL A 266 -4.45 -12.26 -12.35
N VAL A 267 -3.69 -12.38 -13.42
CA VAL A 267 -3.43 -13.69 -14.07
C VAL A 267 -2.57 -14.59 -13.19
N SER A 268 -1.65 -14.02 -12.40
CA SER A 268 -0.82 -14.80 -11.48
C SER A 268 -1.56 -15.23 -10.22
N LEU A 269 -2.46 -14.40 -9.69
CA LEU A 269 -3.09 -14.60 -8.38
C LEU A 269 -4.50 -15.20 -8.44
N SER A 270 -5.19 -15.15 -9.58
CA SER A 270 -6.50 -15.78 -9.74
C SER A 270 -6.45 -17.30 -9.60
N GLY A 271 -7.56 -17.89 -9.14
CA GLY A 271 -7.74 -19.35 -9.07
C GLY A 271 -7.63 -20.01 -10.45
N SER A 272 -7.08 -21.24 -10.51
CA SER A 272 -6.84 -21.89 -11.79
C SER A 272 -8.12 -22.16 -12.61
N LEU A 273 -9.21 -22.50 -11.93
CA LEU A 273 -10.50 -22.74 -12.57
C LEU A 273 -11.20 -21.45 -13.04
N GLN A 274 -10.88 -20.33 -12.40
CA GLN A 274 -11.48 -19.02 -12.71
C GLN A 274 -10.70 -18.29 -13.80
N LEU A 275 -9.42 -18.63 -13.97
CA LEU A 275 -8.50 -17.93 -14.84
C LEU A 275 -8.99 -17.75 -16.29
N PRO A 276 -9.51 -18.77 -16.99
CA PRO A 276 -10.00 -18.58 -18.37
C PRO A 276 -11.16 -17.56 -18.44
N PHE A 277 -12.05 -17.58 -17.44
CA PHE A 277 -13.17 -16.66 -17.37
C PHE A 277 -12.74 -15.22 -17.09
N VAL A 278 -11.81 -15.04 -16.14
CA VAL A 278 -11.24 -13.72 -15.82
C VAL A 278 -10.48 -13.16 -17.01
N MET A 279 -9.68 -13.96 -17.71
CA MET A 279 -8.99 -13.54 -18.92
C MET A 279 -9.95 -13.10 -20.03
N LEU A 280 -11.04 -13.85 -20.24
CA LEU A 280 -12.08 -13.47 -21.20
C LEU A 280 -12.75 -12.14 -20.79
N GLN A 281 -13.09 -11.97 -19.50
CA GLN A 281 -13.65 -10.72 -19.00
C GLN A 281 -12.68 -9.54 -19.22
N MET A 282 -11.38 -9.71 -18.95
CA MET A 282 -10.37 -8.67 -19.17
C MET A 282 -10.28 -8.29 -20.66
N LEU A 283 -10.29 -9.27 -21.55
CA LEU A 283 -10.23 -9.01 -22.99
C LEU A 283 -11.50 -8.28 -23.46
N VAL A 284 -12.69 -8.75 -23.09
CA VAL A 284 -13.96 -8.11 -23.43
C VAL A 284 -14.01 -6.68 -22.88
N ALA A 285 -13.64 -6.48 -21.60
CA ALA A 285 -13.59 -5.15 -21.00
C ALA A 285 -12.63 -4.21 -21.76
N SER A 286 -11.46 -4.72 -22.16
CA SER A 286 -10.48 -3.95 -22.94
C SER A 286 -11.01 -3.55 -24.32
N VAL A 287 -11.70 -4.46 -25.02
CA VAL A 287 -12.32 -4.17 -26.32
C VAL A 287 -13.43 -3.14 -26.19
N VAL A 288 -14.32 -3.30 -25.19
CA VAL A 288 -15.40 -2.34 -24.90
C VAL A 288 -14.82 -0.95 -24.61
N GLN A 289 -13.74 -0.89 -23.83
CA GLN A 289 -13.05 0.38 -23.53
C GLN A 289 -12.46 1.04 -24.80
N VAL A 290 -11.86 0.26 -25.70
CA VAL A 290 -11.35 0.79 -26.97
C VAL A 290 -12.48 1.38 -27.81
N VAL A 291 -13.59 0.66 -27.96
CA VAL A 291 -14.77 1.15 -28.68
C VAL A 291 -15.32 2.42 -28.04
N ALA A 292 -15.52 2.41 -26.71
CA ALA A 292 -16.01 3.59 -25.99
C ALA A 292 -15.02 4.78 -26.07
N GLY A 293 -13.72 4.50 -26.04
CA GLY A 293 -12.65 5.51 -26.13
C GLY A 293 -12.60 6.25 -27.47
N VAL A 294 -13.05 5.60 -28.54
CA VAL A 294 -13.16 6.25 -29.87
C VAL A 294 -14.21 7.37 -29.85
N PHE A 295 -15.29 7.19 -29.10
CA PHE A 295 -16.42 8.15 -29.07
C PHE A 295 -16.40 9.12 -27.89
N GLY A 296 -15.75 8.75 -26.78
CA GLY A 296 -15.86 9.48 -25.50
C GLY A 296 -14.55 10.01 -24.91
N GLY A 297 -13.42 9.85 -25.62
CA GLY A 297 -12.09 10.14 -25.07
C GLY A 297 -11.55 8.99 -24.20
N GLY A 298 -10.24 9.03 -23.85
CA GLY A 298 -9.59 7.95 -23.10
C GLY A 298 -9.08 6.79 -23.96
N PHE A 299 -8.97 6.99 -25.26
CA PHE A 299 -8.46 5.99 -26.22
C PHE A 299 -7.07 5.44 -25.85
N THR A 300 -6.19 6.30 -25.36
CA THR A 300 -4.82 5.91 -24.92
C THR A 300 -4.84 4.90 -23.77
N ALA A 301 -5.69 5.12 -22.76
CA ALA A 301 -5.86 4.21 -21.63
C ALA A 301 -6.49 2.87 -22.06
N ALA A 302 -7.47 2.93 -22.95
CA ALA A 302 -8.10 1.76 -23.51
C ALA A 302 -7.12 0.91 -24.34
N LEU A 303 -6.29 1.57 -25.16
CA LEU A 303 -5.25 0.91 -25.94
C LEU A 303 -4.16 0.29 -25.04
N ALA A 304 -3.78 0.97 -23.96
CA ALA A 304 -2.86 0.43 -22.95
C ALA A 304 -3.42 -0.85 -22.30
N SER A 305 -4.69 -0.86 -21.92
CA SER A 305 -5.38 -2.05 -21.37
C SER A 305 -5.42 -3.21 -22.37
N LEU A 306 -5.72 -2.94 -23.63
CA LEU A 306 -5.73 -3.98 -24.67
C LEU A 306 -4.33 -4.55 -24.91
N ARG A 307 -3.33 -3.68 -25.04
CA ARG A 307 -1.92 -4.11 -25.20
C ARG A 307 -1.46 -4.94 -24.01
N ALA A 308 -1.80 -4.53 -22.76
CA ALA A 308 -1.48 -5.27 -21.56
C ALA A 308 -2.14 -6.66 -21.55
N SER A 309 -3.41 -6.77 -21.96
CA SER A 309 -4.12 -8.04 -22.07
C SER A 309 -3.49 -8.99 -23.09
N LEU A 310 -3.04 -8.47 -24.22
CA LEU A 310 -2.35 -9.24 -25.25
C LEU A 310 -0.91 -9.61 -24.84
N ALA A 311 -0.25 -8.78 -24.04
CA ALA A 311 1.11 -9.04 -23.56
C ALA A 311 1.21 -10.24 -22.58
N VAL A 312 0.08 -10.78 -22.10
CA VAL A 312 0.04 -12.03 -21.30
C VAL A 312 0.83 -13.16 -21.95
N VAL A 313 0.78 -13.27 -23.29
CA VAL A 313 1.53 -14.30 -24.03
C VAL A 313 3.04 -14.14 -23.84
N ILE A 314 3.52 -12.89 -23.85
CA ILE A 314 4.94 -12.56 -23.65
C ILE A 314 5.33 -12.79 -22.19
N ASP A 315 4.44 -12.46 -21.26
CA ASP A 315 4.66 -12.59 -19.82
C ASP A 315 4.39 -14.04 -19.30
N LEU A 316 4.04 -14.98 -20.20
CA LEU A 316 3.65 -16.34 -19.80
C LEU A 316 4.71 -17.08 -18.98
N PRO A 317 6.01 -17.06 -19.30
CA PRO A 317 7.04 -17.72 -18.47
C PRO A 317 7.08 -17.13 -17.04
N TYR A 318 6.99 -15.81 -16.91
CA TYR A 318 6.90 -15.13 -15.61
C TYR A 318 5.64 -15.56 -14.87
N ILE A 319 4.47 -15.57 -15.53
CA ILE A 319 3.18 -15.92 -14.93
C ILE A 319 3.21 -17.36 -14.38
N ILE A 320 3.71 -18.31 -15.16
CA ILE A 320 3.82 -19.73 -14.74
C ILE A 320 4.70 -19.83 -13.49
N ARG A 321 5.88 -19.22 -13.53
CA ARG A 321 6.79 -19.20 -12.38
C ARG A 321 6.11 -18.56 -11.17
N ARG A 322 5.47 -17.39 -11.32
CA ARG A 322 4.82 -16.65 -10.23
C ARG A 322 3.67 -17.44 -9.62
N ARG A 323 2.85 -18.11 -10.44
CA ARG A 323 1.80 -19.02 -9.95
C ARG A 323 2.36 -20.16 -9.11
N SER A 324 3.52 -20.70 -9.48
CA SER A 324 4.21 -21.73 -8.69
C SER A 324 4.71 -21.18 -7.36
N GLU A 325 5.30 -19.99 -7.34
CA GLU A 325 5.77 -19.30 -6.12
C GLU A 325 4.63 -18.97 -5.15
N VAL A 326 3.48 -18.56 -5.66
CA VAL A 326 2.31 -18.17 -4.86
C VAL A 326 1.48 -19.38 -4.39
N ARG A 327 1.64 -20.54 -5.04
CA ARG A 327 0.84 -21.73 -4.69
C ARG A 327 0.91 -22.14 -3.21
N PRO A 328 2.08 -22.11 -2.53
CA PRO A 328 2.16 -22.43 -1.11
C PRO A 328 1.46 -21.42 -0.19
N LEU A 329 1.29 -20.18 -0.65
CA LEU A 329 0.61 -19.13 0.12
C LEU A 329 -0.91 -19.29 0.15
N ARG A 330 -1.49 -20.11 -0.76
CA ARG A 330 -2.94 -20.24 -0.89
C ARG A 330 -3.53 -21.07 0.25
N ARG A 331 -3.93 -20.41 1.33
CA ARG A 331 -4.66 -21.00 2.47
C ARG A 331 -6.18 -20.74 2.38
N VAL A 332 -6.56 -19.78 1.55
CA VAL A 332 -7.94 -19.33 1.36
C VAL A 332 -8.42 -19.72 -0.04
N SER A 333 -9.68 -20.10 -0.16
CA SER A 333 -10.28 -20.50 -1.42
C SER A 333 -10.43 -19.33 -2.39
N ALA A 334 -10.51 -19.62 -3.68
CA ALA A 334 -10.73 -18.58 -4.68
C ALA A 334 -12.14 -17.93 -4.57
N SER A 335 -13.12 -18.63 -4.00
CA SER A 335 -14.45 -18.05 -3.70
C SER A 335 -14.38 -17.01 -2.58
N GLU A 336 -13.65 -17.30 -1.50
CA GLU A 336 -13.47 -16.33 -0.41
C GLU A 336 -12.76 -15.05 -0.89
N ILE A 337 -11.78 -15.17 -1.77
CA ILE A 337 -11.16 -13.98 -2.40
C ILE A 337 -12.19 -13.21 -3.25
N HIS A 338 -13.06 -13.91 -3.97
CA HIS A 338 -14.13 -13.26 -4.75
C HIS A 338 -15.15 -12.51 -3.88
N ASP A 339 -15.43 -13.01 -2.70
CA ASP A 339 -16.35 -12.38 -1.76
C ASP A 339 -15.78 -11.05 -1.20
N LEU A 340 -14.45 -10.92 -1.18
CA LEU A 340 -13.76 -9.68 -0.83
C LEU A 340 -13.73 -8.65 -1.98
N GLN A 341 -13.94 -9.11 -3.22
CA GLN A 341 -13.94 -8.26 -4.39
C GLN A 341 -15.30 -7.65 -4.65
N VAL A 342 -15.34 -6.43 -5.19
CA VAL A 342 -16.63 -5.82 -5.54
C VAL A 342 -17.28 -6.53 -6.72
N SER A 343 -18.60 -6.72 -6.59
CA SER A 343 -19.41 -7.28 -7.66
C SER A 343 -19.67 -6.23 -8.75
N GLY A 344 -19.37 -6.56 -9.99
CA GLY A 344 -19.52 -5.66 -11.13
C GLY A 344 -18.19 -5.03 -11.59
N SER A 345 -18.28 -3.96 -12.36
CA SER A 345 -17.10 -3.22 -12.82
C SER A 345 -16.82 -2.03 -11.91
N ALA A 346 -15.66 -2.00 -11.27
CA ALA A 346 -15.19 -0.89 -10.45
C ALA A 346 -15.20 0.45 -11.23
N ARG A 347 -14.90 0.42 -12.52
CA ARG A 347 -14.99 1.59 -13.40
C ARG A 347 -16.42 2.08 -13.62
N PHE A 348 -17.37 1.16 -13.75
CA PHE A 348 -18.76 1.55 -13.95
C PHE A 348 -19.36 2.17 -12.69
N SER A 349 -19.08 1.61 -11.52
CA SER A 349 -19.49 2.19 -10.25
C SER A 349 -18.88 3.57 -9.99
N SER A 350 -17.60 3.75 -10.30
CA SER A 350 -16.95 5.06 -10.21
C SER A 350 -17.53 6.09 -11.18
N PHE A 351 -17.86 5.69 -12.40
CA PHE A 351 -18.53 6.55 -13.40
C PHE A 351 -19.93 6.98 -12.95
N VAL A 352 -20.73 6.06 -12.41
CA VAL A 352 -22.07 6.35 -11.90
C VAL A 352 -21.99 7.31 -10.70
N ARG A 353 -21.06 7.09 -9.77
CA ARG A 353 -20.83 8.02 -8.63
C ARG A 353 -20.45 9.42 -9.08
N ARG A 354 -19.55 9.55 -10.07
CA ARG A 354 -19.16 10.87 -10.63
C ARG A 354 -20.36 11.60 -11.27
N ARG A 355 -21.24 10.88 -11.95
CA ARG A 355 -22.41 11.44 -12.61
C ARG A 355 -23.51 11.84 -11.63
N SER A 356 -23.74 11.07 -10.58
CA SER A 356 -24.74 11.38 -9.55
C SER A 356 -24.41 12.66 -8.78
N LYS A 357 -23.14 12.90 -8.48
CA LYS A 357 -22.69 14.14 -7.79
C LYS A 357 -22.79 15.37 -8.69
N ARG A 358 -22.65 15.25 -10.03
CA ARG A 358 -22.87 16.40 -10.96
C ARG A 358 -24.33 16.81 -11.11
N ILE A 359 -25.27 15.97 -10.71
CA ILE A 359 -26.71 16.28 -10.77
C ILE A 359 -27.19 16.92 -9.47
N GLN A 360 -26.42 16.79 -8.38
CA GLN A 360 -26.74 17.36 -7.05
C GLN A 360 -26.05 18.69 -6.75
N GLN A 361 -25.20 19.19 -7.64
CA GLN A 361 -24.63 20.54 -7.69
C GLN A 361 -25.36 21.40 -8.73
#